data_c84d62cb3f9fd61c761fc432364f1307
#
_entry.id   c84d62cb3f9fd61c761fc432364f1307
#
_cell.length_a   1.000
_cell.length_b   1.000
_cell.length_c   1.000
_cell.angle_alpha   90.00
_cell.angle_beta   90.00
_cell.angle_gamma   90.00
#
_symmetry.space_group_name_H-M   'P 1'
#
loop_
_entity.id
_entity.type
_entity.pdbx_description
1 polymer ?
#
loop_
_entity_poly.entity_id
_entity_poly.type
_entity_poly.pdbx_seq_one_letter_code
_entity_poly.pdbx_strand_id
1 'polypeptide(L)'
;MTAGSGVVHSELPTDDFLRVGGRMHGFQLWVNLPASAKMIPPRYQGFDAQELRRVALGNGGEVRIVAGTVMGVTGAVQTTSPMTYAHVVMRADEEVTWEVGDGHTALVHVFDGALSANGHTGRSGQMMVFERSSGTIVLRTERGANGIDAVAESAAAAGEHGVVAQALLLGGQPLGEPVVRYGPFVMNTRDEIVQAFRDYEEGTLVRGR
;
A
#
# COMPACT_ATOMS: atom_id res chain seq x y z
N MET A 1 6.29 -7.22 -6.54
CA MET A 1 6.36 -8.03 -7.78
C MET A 1 5.57 -7.34 -8.88
N THR A 2 6.10 -7.31 -10.10
CA THR A 2 5.39 -6.91 -11.31
C THR A 2 5.17 -8.17 -12.12
N ALA A 3 3.91 -8.57 -12.34
CA ALA A 3 3.60 -9.81 -13.04
C ALA A 3 3.88 -9.71 -14.56
N GLY A 4 3.61 -8.52 -15.14
CA GLY A 4 3.87 -8.29 -16.57
C GLY A 4 3.25 -9.36 -17.47
N SER A 5 4.06 -9.91 -18.37
CA SER A 5 3.64 -10.94 -19.34
C SER A 5 3.25 -12.29 -18.71
N GLY A 6 3.47 -12.46 -17.42
CA GLY A 6 3.07 -13.64 -16.67
C GLY A 6 4.13 -14.14 -15.70
N VAL A 7 3.70 -14.54 -14.52
CA VAL A 7 4.52 -15.13 -13.48
C VAL A 7 3.68 -16.15 -12.70
N VAL A 8 4.30 -17.26 -12.33
CA VAL A 8 3.72 -18.22 -11.39
C VAL A 8 4.55 -18.17 -10.11
N HIS A 9 3.88 -17.94 -8.98
CA HIS A 9 4.54 -17.84 -7.68
C HIS A 9 3.68 -18.49 -6.60
N SER A 10 4.27 -18.69 -5.42
CA SER A 10 3.56 -19.08 -4.21
C SER A 10 3.82 -18.08 -3.10
N GLU A 11 2.81 -17.83 -2.27
CA GLU A 11 2.89 -16.96 -1.09
C GLU A 11 2.75 -17.87 0.14
N LEU A 12 3.88 -18.29 0.68
CA LEU A 12 3.93 -19.15 1.86
C LEU A 12 4.61 -18.41 3.02
N PRO A 13 4.14 -18.62 4.26
CA PRO A 13 4.89 -18.19 5.44
C PRO A 13 6.29 -18.83 5.45
N THR A 14 7.23 -18.20 6.15
CA THR A 14 8.57 -18.78 6.34
C THR A 14 8.50 -20.09 7.12
N ASP A 15 9.47 -20.98 6.93
CA ASP A 15 9.54 -22.27 7.65
C ASP A 15 9.56 -22.06 9.17
N ASP A 16 10.23 -21.01 9.64
CA ASP A 16 10.24 -20.66 11.07
C ASP A 16 8.84 -20.25 11.56
N PHE A 17 8.10 -19.46 10.79
CA PHE A 17 6.73 -19.10 11.15
C PHE A 17 5.81 -20.33 11.16
N LEU A 18 5.97 -21.24 10.20
CA LEU A 18 5.20 -22.50 10.16
C LEU A 18 5.50 -23.40 11.36
N ARG A 19 6.75 -23.39 11.85
CA ARG A 19 7.19 -24.21 12.98
C ARG A 19 6.76 -23.63 14.34
N VAL A 20 6.85 -22.30 14.52
CA VAL A 20 6.61 -21.62 15.80
C VAL A 20 5.17 -21.12 15.93
N GLY A 21 4.55 -20.81 14.80
CA GLY A 21 3.25 -20.13 14.76
C GLY A 21 3.38 -18.65 15.11
N GLY A 22 2.22 -18.00 15.29
CA GLY A 22 2.16 -16.60 15.68
C GLY A 22 1.07 -15.84 14.93
N ARG A 23 1.07 -14.50 15.08
CA ARG A 23 0.18 -13.61 14.34
C ARG A 23 0.90 -13.10 13.10
N MET A 24 0.33 -13.35 11.94
CA MET A 24 0.74 -12.70 10.68
C MET A 24 -0.28 -11.61 10.35
N HIS A 25 0.21 -10.38 10.15
CA HIS A 25 -0.61 -9.25 9.73
C HIS A 25 0.11 -8.53 8.58
N GLY A 26 -0.56 -8.42 7.45
CA GLY A 26 -0.01 -7.77 6.26
C GLY A 26 -1.10 -7.30 5.32
N PHE A 27 -0.71 -6.53 4.31
CA PHE A 27 -1.59 -6.04 3.28
C PHE A 27 -1.09 -6.50 1.92
N GLN A 28 -1.98 -7.07 1.12
CA GLN A 28 -1.72 -7.35 -0.28
C GLN A 28 -2.41 -6.28 -1.13
N LEU A 29 -1.62 -5.52 -1.86
CA LEU A 29 -2.11 -4.46 -2.74
C LEU A 29 -1.93 -4.89 -4.20
N TRP A 30 -3.03 -4.91 -4.94
CA TRP A 30 -3.01 -5.12 -6.38
C TRP A 30 -3.05 -3.79 -7.10
N VAL A 31 -1.97 -3.51 -7.86
CA VAL A 31 -1.81 -2.30 -8.66
C VAL A 31 -1.84 -2.68 -10.13
N ASN A 32 -2.79 -2.11 -10.88
CA ASN A 32 -2.93 -2.42 -12.30
C ASN A 32 -1.81 -1.76 -13.13
N LEU A 33 -1.42 -2.43 -14.20
CA LEU A 33 -0.52 -1.89 -15.22
C LEU A 33 -1.32 -1.26 -16.37
N PRO A 34 -0.83 -0.17 -16.99
CA PRO A 34 -1.41 0.32 -18.23
C PRO A 34 -1.30 -0.72 -19.35
N ALA A 35 -2.18 -0.66 -20.34
CA ALA A 35 -2.19 -1.58 -21.47
C ALA A 35 -0.81 -1.71 -22.15
N SER A 36 -0.12 -0.58 -22.30
CA SER A 36 1.22 -0.52 -22.90
C SER A 36 2.30 -1.26 -22.10
N ALA A 37 2.06 -1.54 -20.83
CA ALA A 37 3.03 -2.20 -19.93
C ALA A 37 2.55 -3.57 -19.43
N LYS A 38 1.37 -4.07 -19.85
CA LYS A 38 0.87 -5.36 -19.36
C LYS A 38 1.77 -6.52 -19.75
N MET A 39 2.42 -6.45 -20.90
CA MET A 39 3.24 -7.53 -21.44
C MET A 39 4.76 -7.31 -21.26
N ILE A 40 5.18 -6.39 -20.37
CA ILE A 40 6.61 -6.25 -20.01
C ILE A 40 7.13 -7.49 -19.28
N PRO A 41 8.44 -7.74 -19.27
CA PRO A 41 9.00 -8.83 -18.51
C PRO A 41 8.63 -8.77 -17.03
N PRO A 42 8.33 -9.92 -16.38
CA PRO A 42 8.06 -9.96 -14.96
C PRO A 42 9.28 -9.52 -14.15
N ARG A 43 9.04 -8.89 -13.01
CA ARG A 43 10.10 -8.41 -12.12
C ARG A 43 9.72 -8.65 -10.66
N TYR A 44 10.67 -9.19 -9.90
CA TYR A 44 10.56 -9.31 -8.45
C TYR A 44 11.49 -8.31 -7.76
N GLN A 45 11.00 -7.70 -6.67
CA GLN A 45 11.75 -6.83 -5.79
C GLN A 45 11.39 -7.22 -4.36
N GLY A 46 12.34 -7.72 -3.59
CA GLY A 46 12.18 -8.01 -2.16
C GLY A 46 12.93 -6.95 -1.36
N PHE A 47 12.34 -6.50 -0.28
CA PHE A 47 12.95 -5.56 0.66
C PHE A 47 12.60 -5.98 2.08
N ASP A 48 13.60 -6.04 2.92
CA ASP A 48 13.40 -6.17 4.36
C ASP A 48 12.94 -4.86 4.97
N ALA A 49 12.31 -4.93 6.14
CA ALA A 49 11.80 -3.76 6.83
C ALA A 49 12.88 -2.69 7.10
N GLN A 50 14.14 -3.10 7.24
CA GLN A 50 15.29 -2.21 7.47
C GLN A 50 15.75 -1.47 6.21
N GLU A 51 15.45 -2.00 5.02
CA GLU A 51 15.81 -1.42 3.73
C GLU A 51 14.81 -0.36 3.26
N LEU A 52 13.62 -0.33 3.89
CA LEU A 52 12.62 0.68 3.58
C LEU A 52 13.08 2.06 4.07
N ARG A 53 12.89 3.06 3.23
CA ARG A 53 13.14 4.46 3.58
C ARG A 53 12.15 4.92 4.63
N ARG A 54 12.62 5.74 5.58
CA ARG A 54 11.82 6.22 6.71
C ARG A 54 12.00 7.70 6.94
N VAL A 55 10.93 8.33 7.40
CA VAL A 55 10.93 9.67 7.98
C VAL A 55 10.52 9.53 9.43
N ALA A 56 11.37 9.93 10.35
CA ALA A 56 11.03 10.00 11.76
C ALA A 56 10.12 11.20 12.05
N LEU A 57 9.13 11.02 12.90
CA LEU A 57 8.25 12.07 13.40
C LEU A 57 8.69 12.56 14.78
N GLY A 58 8.20 13.73 15.18
CA GLY A 58 8.71 14.45 16.35
C GLY A 58 8.55 13.72 17.68
N ASN A 59 7.49 12.92 17.85
CA ASN A 59 7.18 12.21 19.10
C ASN A 59 7.48 10.70 19.03
N GLY A 60 8.27 10.29 18.02
CA GLY A 60 8.75 8.92 17.87
C GLY A 60 7.87 8.04 16.99
N GLY A 61 6.93 8.63 16.26
CA GLY A 61 6.29 8.00 15.11
C GLY A 61 7.20 7.96 13.89
N GLU A 62 6.77 7.31 12.84
CA GLU A 62 7.53 7.23 11.59
C GLU A 62 6.62 7.04 10.37
N VAL A 63 7.14 7.43 9.22
CA VAL A 63 6.58 7.09 7.90
C VAL A 63 7.54 6.15 7.20
N ARG A 64 7.13 4.92 6.92
CA ARG A 64 7.87 3.91 6.14
C ARG A 64 7.42 4.01 4.69
N ILE A 65 8.30 4.45 3.79
CA ILE A 65 7.95 4.70 2.41
C ILE A 65 8.37 3.51 1.55
N VAL A 66 7.38 2.80 1.02
CA VAL A 66 7.58 1.64 0.15
C VAL A 66 7.84 2.11 -1.28
N ALA A 67 6.93 2.91 -1.83
CA ALA A 67 7.02 3.47 -3.18
C ALA A 67 6.52 4.92 -3.22
N GLY A 68 6.97 5.69 -4.20
CA GLY A 68 6.63 7.11 -4.34
C GLY A 68 7.38 7.99 -3.35
N THR A 69 6.91 9.21 -3.18
CA THR A 69 7.57 10.23 -2.33
C THR A 69 6.60 10.76 -1.29
N VAL A 70 7.03 10.78 -0.02
CA VAL A 70 6.29 11.38 1.11
C VAL A 70 7.28 12.19 1.93
N MET A 71 6.91 13.41 2.31
CA MET A 71 7.77 14.32 3.09
C MET A 71 9.18 14.48 2.48
N GLY A 72 9.29 14.54 1.15
CA GLY A 72 10.56 14.69 0.43
C GLY A 72 11.44 13.44 0.35
N VAL A 73 11.04 12.31 0.94
CA VAL A 73 11.78 11.05 0.89
C VAL A 73 11.12 10.09 -0.09
N THR A 74 11.92 9.51 -0.99
CA THR A 74 11.46 8.56 -2.02
C THR A 74 11.69 7.12 -1.57
N GLY A 75 10.68 6.27 -1.72
CA GLY A 75 10.71 4.85 -1.38
C GLY A 75 11.65 4.02 -2.23
N ALA A 76 11.98 2.83 -1.74
CA ALA A 76 12.94 1.93 -2.39
C ALA A 76 12.33 1.16 -3.57
N VAL A 77 11.04 0.84 -3.54
CA VAL A 77 10.37 0.05 -4.57
C VAL A 77 10.13 0.89 -5.82
N GLN A 78 10.60 0.38 -6.95
CA GLN A 78 10.36 0.99 -8.25
C GLN A 78 9.08 0.41 -8.86
N THR A 79 8.15 1.27 -9.23
CA THR A 79 6.87 0.92 -9.83
C THR A 79 6.81 1.33 -11.30
N THR A 80 6.09 0.55 -12.11
CA THR A 80 5.89 0.86 -13.53
C THR A 80 4.97 2.07 -13.72
N SER A 81 3.93 2.16 -12.90
CA SER A 81 3.04 3.33 -12.87
C SER A 81 3.40 4.21 -11.67
N PRO A 82 3.41 5.54 -11.83
CA PRO A 82 3.62 6.44 -10.70
C PRO A 82 2.60 6.19 -9.59
N MET A 83 3.09 5.86 -8.41
CA MET A 83 2.24 5.62 -7.24
C MET A 83 2.94 5.97 -5.94
N THR A 84 2.15 6.19 -4.91
CA THR A 84 2.61 6.29 -3.52
C THR A 84 2.07 5.11 -2.73
N TYR A 85 2.94 4.46 -2.00
CA TYR A 85 2.60 3.48 -0.99
C TYR A 85 3.48 3.68 0.23
N ALA A 86 2.88 4.09 1.34
CA ALA A 86 3.59 4.29 2.59
C ALA A 86 2.77 3.80 3.78
N HIS A 87 3.46 3.33 4.81
CA HIS A 87 2.89 2.97 6.10
C HIS A 87 3.24 4.07 7.11
N VAL A 88 2.23 4.68 7.70
CA VAL A 88 2.34 5.72 8.70
C VAL A 88 2.06 5.14 10.06
N VAL A 89 2.97 5.36 11.00
CA VAL A 89 2.84 5.01 12.41
C VAL A 89 2.93 6.31 13.21
N MET A 90 1.85 6.71 13.83
CA MET A 90 1.75 8.00 14.52
C MET A 90 1.53 7.83 16.02
N ARG A 91 2.23 8.68 16.77
CA ARG A 91 1.97 8.92 18.19
C ARG A 91 1.10 10.15 18.38
N ALA A 92 0.76 10.48 19.62
CA ALA A 92 -0.01 11.69 19.90
C ALA A 92 0.74 12.96 19.48
N ASP A 93 0.00 13.96 19.01
CA ASP A 93 0.49 15.28 18.62
C ASP A 93 1.53 15.22 17.48
N GLU A 94 1.29 14.36 16.48
CA GLU A 94 2.13 14.27 15.29
C GLU A 94 1.39 14.68 14.02
N GLU A 95 2.18 15.11 13.04
CA GLU A 95 1.71 15.53 11.74
C GLU A 95 2.54 14.87 10.63
N VAL A 96 1.83 14.43 9.58
CA VAL A 96 2.43 13.95 8.33
C VAL A 96 1.84 14.73 7.17
N THR A 97 2.68 15.27 6.32
CA THR A 97 2.28 15.95 5.09
C THR A 97 2.57 15.06 3.87
N TRP A 98 1.58 14.93 3.00
CA TRP A 98 1.71 14.15 1.77
C TRP A 98 1.25 14.99 0.58
N GLU A 99 2.20 15.31 -0.29
CA GLU A 99 1.95 16.02 -1.55
C GLU A 99 1.38 15.04 -2.59
N VAL A 100 0.17 15.32 -3.05
CA VAL A 100 -0.53 14.50 -4.06
C VAL A 100 -0.43 15.19 -5.40
N GLY A 101 0.01 14.46 -6.42
CA GLY A 101 0.09 14.94 -7.80
C GLY A 101 -1.28 15.28 -8.39
N ASP A 102 -1.29 16.18 -9.36
CA ASP A 102 -2.51 16.60 -10.03
C ASP A 102 -3.24 15.42 -10.68
N GLY A 103 -4.57 15.34 -10.46
CA GLY A 103 -5.42 14.27 -10.97
C GLY A 103 -5.17 12.88 -10.37
N HIS A 104 -4.25 12.73 -9.42
CA HIS A 104 -4.01 11.45 -8.77
C HIS A 104 -5.18 11.05 -7.85
N THR A 105 -5.44 9.76 -7.79
CA THR A 105 -6.26 9.17 -6.72
C THR A 105 -5.42 9.14 -5.44
N ALA A 106 -6.01 9.56 -4.33
CA ALA A 106 -5.39 9.50 -3.01
C ALA A 106 -6.34 8.86 -2.00
N LEU A 107 -5.83 7.91 -1.25
CA LEU A 107 -6.55 7.14 -0.24
C LEU A 107 -5.72 7.05 1.03
N VAL A 108 -6.38 7.15 2.18
CA VAL A 108 -5.79 6.87 3.49
C VAL A 108 -6.59 5.77 4.15
N HIS A 109 -5.99 4.60 4.30
CA HIS A 109 -6.61 3.46 4.99
C HIS A 109 -6.12 3.40 6.44
N VAL A 110 -6.98 3.78 7.37
CA VAL A 110 -6.70 3.66 8.80
C VAL A 110 -7.00 2.22 9.21
N PHE A 111 -6.00 1.45 9.59
CA PHE A 111 -6.19 0.05 9.99
C PHE A 111 -6.01 -0.17 11.48
N ASP A 112 -5.44 0.81 12.19
CA ASP A 112 -5.37 0.83 13.65
C ASP A 112 -5.53 2.28 14.13
N GLY A 113 -6.25 2.47 15.22
CA GLY A 113 -6.41 3.77 15.81
C GLY A 113 -7.35 4.74 15.11
N ALA A 114 -7.03 6.00 15.28
CA ALA A 114 -7.73 7.11 14.65
C ALA A 114 -6.78 8.27 14.36
N LEU A 115 -6.99 8.93 13.22
CA LEU A 115 -6.30 10.15 12.83
C LEU A 115 -7.27 11.09 12.11
N SER A 116 -6.91 12.36 12.00
CA SER A 116 -7.59 13.30 11.11
C SER A 116 -6.79 13.47 9.82
N ALA A 117 -7.48 13.65 8.70
CA ALA A 117 -6.91 14.04 7.43
C ALA A 117 -7.70 15.21 6.86
N ASN A 118 -7.05 16.36 6.66
CA ASN A 118 -7.67 17.60 6.22
C ASN A 118 -8.95 17.95 7.02
N GLY A 119 -8.95 17.75 8.36
CA GLY A 119 -10.07 18.05 9.24
C GLY A 119 -11.17 16.98 9.33
N HIS A 120 -11.05 15.88 8.58
CA HIS A 120 -11.96 14.75 8.68
C HIS A 120 -11.32 13.59 9.46
N THR A 121 -12.06 12.99 10.39
CA THR A 121 -11.54 11.89 11.20
C THR A 121 -11.78 10.55 10.52
N GLY A 122 -10.71 9.76 10.36
CA GLY A 122 -10.72 8.34 9.98
C GLY A 122 -10.39 7.46 11.18
N ARG A 123 -11.07 6.31 11.30
CA ARG A 123 -10.91 5.33 12.37
C ARG A 123 -10.53 3.97 11.81
N SER A 124 -10.03 3.09 12.66
CA SER A 124 -9.70 1.71 12.29
C SER A 124 -10.79 1.04 11.44
N GLY A 125 -10.37 0.44 10.33
CA GLY A 125 -11.22 -0.19 9.33
C GLY A 125 -11.79 0.76 8.28
N GLN A 126 -11.53 2.07 8.36
CA GLN A 126 -12.06 3.05 7.41
C GLN A 126 -11.04 3.41 6.32
N MET A 127 -11.56 3.65 5.13
CA MET A 127 -10.84 4.20 3.99
C MET A 127 -11.32 5.62 3.73
N MET A 128 -10.43 6.59 3.84
CA MET A 128 -10.67 7.98 3.45
C MET A 128 -10.31 8.14 1.98
N VAL A 129 -11.23 8.61 1.18
CA VAL A 129 -11.06 8.81 -0.27
C VAL A 129 -11.07 10.31 -0.54
N PHE A 130 -10.04 10.82 -1.19
CA PHE A 130 -9.90 12.23 -1.49
C PHE A 130 -10.30 12.52 -2.94
N GLU A 131 -10.77 13.74 -3.18
CA GLU A 131 -11.02 14.23 -4.52
C GLU A 131 -9.72 14.24 -5.34
N ARG A 132 -9.83 14.00 -6.63
CA ARG A 132 -8.69 14.01 -7.56
C ARG A 132 -8.27 15.44 -7.90
N SER A 133 -7.59 16.06 -6.97
CA SER A 133 -6.99 17.38 -7.15
C SER A 133 -5.55 17.35 -6.67
N SER A 134 -4.70 18.21 -7.22
CA SER A 134 -3.39 18.46 -6.63
C SER A 134 -3.54 19.10 -5.26
N GLY A 135 -2.64 18.82 -4.36
CA GLY A 135 -2.61 19.43 -3.05
C GLY A 135 -1.92 18.62 -1.99
N THR A 136 -1.98 19.12 -0.78
CA THR A 136 -1.37 18.50 0.38
C THR A 136 -2.45 17.85 1.23
N ILE A 137 -2.29 16.57 1.51
CA ILE A 137 -3.03 15.88 2.56
C ILE A 137 -2.22 15.98 3.85
N VAL A 138 -2.85 16.53 4.88
CA VAL A 138 -2.24 16.68 6.19
C VAL A 138 -2.91 15.73 7.17
N LEU A 139 -2.17 14.73 7.62
CA LEU A 139 -2.61 13.81 8.66
C LEU A 139 -2.19 14.33 10.01
N ARG A 140 -3.08 14.24 11.00
CA ARG A 140 -2.81 14.65 12.39
C ARG A 140 -3.36 13.66 13.38
N THR A 141 -2.65 13.53 14.48
CA THR A 141 -3.11 12.87 15.70
C THR A 141 -3.11 13.88 16.84
N GLU A 142 -4.14 13.84 17.67
CA GLU A 142 -4.28 14.74 18.83
C GLU A 142 -4.30 13.90 20.11
N ARG A 143 -3.77 14.47 21.19
CA ARG A 143 -3.85 13.88 22.53
C ARG A 143 -5.28 14.04 23.06
N GLY A 144 -5.93 12.95 23.43
CA GLY A 144 -7.20 12.98 24.16
C GLY A 144 -8.43 13.40 23.32
N ALA A 145 -8.35 13.43 21.99
CA ALA A 145 -9.51 13.61 21.16
C ALA A 145 -10.45 12.40 21.26
N ASN A 146 -11.69 12.65 21.69
CA ASN A 146 -12.74 11.69 22.03
C ASN A 146 -12.68 10.36 21.27
N GLY A 147 -12.25 9.28 21.96
CA GLY A 147 -12.20 7.91 21.46
C GLY A 147 -10.82 7.40 21.04
N ILE A 148 -9.75 8.18 21.17
CA ILE A 148 -8.37 7.74 20.90
C ILE A 148 -7.83 6.91 22.08
N ASP A 149 -8.27 7.18 23.30
CA ASP A 149 -7.84 6.44 24.48
C ASP A 149 -8.22 4.95 24.46
N ALA A 150 -9.35 4.61 23.82
CA ALA A 150 -9.79 3.22 23.66
C ALA A 150 -8.98 2.44 22.60
N VAL A 151 -8.21 3.14 21.77
CA VAL A 151 -7.44 2.54 20.69
C VAL A 151 -5.98 2.31 21.08
N ALA A 152 -5.48 3.05 22.09
CA ALA A 152 -4.17 2.81 22.69
C ALA A 152 -4.04 1.39 23.28
N GLU A 153 -5.16 0.74 23.64
CA GLU A 153 -5.18 -0.66 24.10
C GLU A 153 -4.85 -1.67 22.98
N SER A 154 -5.27 -1.42 21.74
CA SER A 154 -4.99 -2.32 20.61
C SER A 154 -3.53 -2.25 20.16
N ALA A 155 -2.97 -1.05 20.04
CA ALA A 155 -1.58 -0.83 19.70
C ALA A 155 -0.62 -1.29 20.82
N ALA A 156 -1.02 -1.10 22.10
CA ALA A 156 -0.28 -1.61 23.25
C ALA A 156 -0.21 -3.15 23.27
N ALA A 157 -1.27 -3.83 22.85
CA ALA A 157 -1.30 -5.28 22.70
C ALA A 157 -0.35 -5.80 21.61
N ALA A 158 -0.01 -4.94 20.64
CA ALA A 158 0.96 -5.24 19.59
C ALA A 158 2.42 -4.91 19.96
N GLY A 159 2.68 -4.41 21.19
CA GLY A 159 4.02 -4.03 21.66
C GLY A 159 4.52 -2.67 21.20
N GLU A 160 3.68 -1.89 20.53
CA GLU A 160 3.99 -0.53 20.06
C GLU A 160 3.45 0.53 21.04
N HIS A 161 4.04 0.60 22.22
CA HIS A 161 3.62 1.56 23.25
C HIS A 161 3.59 3.01 22.75
N GLY A 162 2.46 3.68 22.97
CA GLY A 162 2.26 5.10 22.65
C GLY A 162 1.88 5.37 21.19
N VAL A 163 1.72 4.36 20.34
CA VAL A 163 1.12 4.53 19.01
C VAL A 163 -0.39 4.76 19.16
N VAL A 164 -0.92 5.77 18.48
CA VAL A 164 -2.34 6.14 18.52
C VAL A 164 -3.04 5.95 17.18
N ALA A 165 -2.28 5.86 16.08
CA ALA A 165 -2.84 5.55 14.77
C ALA A 165 -1.82 4.87 13.86
N GLN A 166 -2.32 3.95 13.03
CA GLN A 166 -1.58 3.39 11.90
C GLN A 166 -2.44 3.43 10.64
N ALA A 167 -1.83 3.88 9.55
CA ALA A 167 -2.53 4.01 8.28
C ALA A 167 -1.62 3.70 7.08
N LEU A 168 -2.24 3.33 5.96
CA LEU A 168 -1.59 3.25 4.67
C LEU A 168 -1.94 4.49 3.83
N LEU A 169 -0.94 5.13 3.25
CA LEU A 169 -1.09 6.11 2.19
C LEU A 169 -1.01 5.38 0.85
N LEU A 170 -2.07 5.48 0.06
CA LEU A 170 -2.20 4.83 -1.22
C LEU A 170 -2.55 5.88 -2.27
N GLY A 171 -1.66 6.12 -3.21
CA GLY A 171 -1.88 7.11 -4.24
C GLY A 171 -1.38 6.67 -5.59
N GLY A 172 -1.96 7.19 -6.67
CA GLY A 172 -1.47 6.89 -8.00
C GLY A 172 -2.26 7.59 -9.10
N GLN A 173 -1.61 7.68 -10.24
CA GLN A 173 -2.25 8.20 -11.44
C GLN A 173 -3.30 7.21 -11.96
N PRO A 174 -4.55 7.64 -12.16
CA PRO A 174 -5.57 6.81 -12.80
C PRO A 174 -5.14 6.41 -14.22
N LEU A 175 -5.28 5.14 -14.58
CA LEU A 175 -4.95 4.68 -15.92
C LEU A 175 -5.95 5.15 -16.96
N GLY A 176 -7.24 5.32 -16.59
CA GLY A 176 -8.30 5.72 -17.52
C GLY A 176 -8.62 4.68 -18.61
N GLU A 177 -8.20 3.44 -18.39
CA GLU A 177 -8.34 2.34 -19.34
C GLU A 177 -9.41 1.33 -18.90
N PRO A 178 -10.00 0.55 -19.82
CA PRO A 178 -10.85 -0.57 -19.46
C PRO A 178 -10.12 -1.59 -18.57
N VAL A 179 -10.83 -2.15 -17.59
CA VAL A 179 -10.31 -3.18 -16.69
C VAL A 179 -11.23 -4.39 -16.73
N VAL A 180 -10.69 -5.52 -17.17
CA VAL A 180 -11.35 -6.82 -17.10
C VAL A 180 -10.54 -7.72 -16.20
N ARG A 181 -11.20 -8.24 -15.15
CA ARG A 181 -10.57 -9.14 -14.17
C ARG A 181 -11.30 -10.47 -14.13
N TYR A 182 -10.54 -11.56 -14.18
CA TYR A 182 -11.07 -12.90 -13.90
C TYR A 182 -9.95 -13.80 -13.34
N GLY A 183 -10.24 -14.45 -12.20
CA GLY A 183 -9.23 -15.21 -11.47
C GLY A 183 -8.01 -14.36 -11.11
N PRO A 184 -6.79 -14.83 -11.39
CA PRO A 184 -5.56 -14.10 -11.11
C PRO A 184 -5.19 -13.06 -12.18
N PHE A 185 -5.94 -12.98 -13.27
CA PHE A 185 -5.61 -12.13 -14.41
C PHE A 185 -6.36 -10.81 -14.40
N VAL A 186 -5.66 -9.73 -14.77
CA VAL A 186 -6.21 -8.39 -14.96
C VAL A 186 -5.72 -7.86 -16.31
N MET A 187 -6.64 -7.70 -17.25
CA MET A 187 -6.37 -7.29 -18.63
C MET A 187 -7.28 -6.11 -19.03
N ASN A 188 -7.19 -5.66 -20.28
CA ASN A 188 -8.05 -4.60 -20.79
C ASN A 188 -9.29 -5.14 -21.52
N THR A 189 -9.24 -6.38 -22.04
CA THR A 189 -10.34 -7.02 -22.77
C THR A 189 -10.62 -8.43 -22.27
N ARG A 190 -11.82 -8.96 -22.61
CA ARG A 190 -12.18 -10.35 -22.30
C ARG A 190 -11.35 -11.35 -23.10
N ASP A 191 -11.02 -11.02 -24.34
CA ASP A 191 -10.23 -11.90 -25.21
C ASP A 191 -8.82 -12.08 -24.67
N GLU A 192 -8.23 -11.02 -24.11
CA GLU A 192 -6.93 -11.11 -23.41
C GLU A 192 -6.98 -12.00 -22.17
N ILE A 193 -8.09 -11.97 -21.41
CA ILE A 193 -8.30 -12.90 -20.28
C ILE A 193 -8.38 -14.34 -20.79
N VAL A 194 -9.14 -14.60 -21.85
CA VAL A 194 -9.24 -15.95 -22.44
C VAL A 194 -7.87 -16.44 -22.91
N GLN A 195 -7.09 -15.55 -23.55
CA GLN A 195 -5.73 -15.88 -23.97
C GLN A 195 -4.82 -16.20 -22.79
N ALA A 196 -4.89 -15.42 -21.70
CA ALA A 196 -4.09 -15.66 -20.50
C ALA A 196 -4.37 -17.04 -19.87
N PHE A 197 -5.63 -17.49 -19.86
CA PHE A 197 -5.98 -18.84 -19.42
C PHE A 197 -5.40 -19.92 -20.31
N ARG A 198 -5.49 -19.75 -21.64
CA ARG A 198 -4.89 -20.70 -22.61
C ARG A 198 -3.37 -20.79 -22.41
N ASP A 199 -2.72 -19.63 -22.33
CA ASP A 199 -1.27 -19.57 -22.10
C ASP A 199 -0.86 -20.31 -20.80
N TYR A 200 -1.69 -20.21 -19.75
CA TYR A 200 -1.47 -20.93 -18.51
C TYR A 200 -1.65 -22.43 -18.65
N GLU A 201 -2.73 -22.88 -19.28
CA GLU A 201 -3.05 -24.30 -19.51
C GLU A 201 -2.01 -24.97 -20.43
N GLU A 202 -1.51 -24.26 -21.43
CA GLU A 202 -0.49 -24.72 -22.36
C GLU A 202 0.94 -24.59 -21.82
N GLY A 203 1.13 -24.01 -20.62
CA GLY A 203 2.45 -23.81 -20.01
C GLY A 203 3.29 -22.72 -20.67
N THR A 204 2.67 -21.83 -21.48
CA THR A 204 3.34 -20.76 -22.22
C THR A 204 3.21 -19.38 -21.55
N LEU A 205 2.51 -19.30 -20.42
CA LEU A 205 2.30 -18.06 -19.68
C LEU A 205 3.62 -17.39 -19.25
N VAL A 206 4.56 -18.17 -18.76
CA VAL A 206 5.88 -17.67 -18.33
C VAL A 206 6.83 -17.71 -19.53
N ARG A 207 7.01 -16.54 -20.16
CA ARG A 207 7.90 -16.38 -21.33
C ARG A 207 9.35 -16.19 -20.86
N GLY A 208 10.23 -17.06 -21.31
CA GLY A 208 11.68 -16.92 -21.07
C GLY A 208 12.20 -17.71 -19.87
N ARG A 209 12.02 -19.02 -19.92
CA ARG A 209 12.93 -19.95 -19.22
C ARG A 209 14.13 -20.26 -20.09
#